data_50e4b2a2b223cc4913c4156e2fa73de0
#
_entry.id   50e4b2a2b223cc4913c4156e2fa73de0
#
_cell.length_a   1.000
_cell.length_b   1.000
_cell.length_c   1.000
_cell.angle_alpha   90.00
_cell.angle_beta   90.00
_cell.angle_gamma   90.00
#
_symmetry.space_group_name_H-M   'P 1'
#
loop_
_entity.id
_entity.type
_entity.pdbx_description
1 polymer ?
#
loop_
_entity_poly.entity_id
_entity_poly.type
_entity_poly.pdbx_seq_one_letter_code
_entity_poly.pdbx_strand_id
1 'polypeptide(L)'
;MHISTRVRAFAALALASLTLGACSSTQPASASSSGANGTSETRVVTDASGQEVTLPSHPTRVVTLSEPTTDNALALGVTPIGVVSGRGQQTVPNYLLDRAGDIPILGSIGTPNLEAIGAAHPDLILVDGTSVKNNDTETLTALGQIAPVFFTTQSGGDWRETFALTADALGVPEQADVKLAEFDQHVADVSARLKDAGYLDQTYSVVRWQGDSAGLILKELPAGQALTALGMKRPANQDRDGEGHSEPVSLENIDQIDADWIFFGTLGKSSVNNPSAGGATGVEASAAALEEAKNTVGFDSLGAVQANHVIPVDGSLWTSTGGYLLMDGIVSSIEAQFVPAS
;
A
#
# COMPACT_ATOMS: atom_id res chain seq x y z
N MET A 1 -9.48 40.12 50.98
CA MET A 1 -8.61 41.32 51.06
C MET A 1 -8.50 41.85 49.64
N HIS A 2 -9.40 42.74 49.34
CA HIS A 2 -9.29 44.12 48.87
C HIS A 2 -8.62 44.23 47.49
N ILE A 3 -9.43 44.58 46.45
CA ILE A 3 -9.88 45.94 45.97
C ILE A 3 -8.79 46.45 44.98
N SER A 4 -9.03 46.98 43.83
CA SER A 4 -10.14 47.63 43.08
C SER A 4 -9.62 48.02 41.70
N THR A 5 -10.46 47.91 40.72
CA THR A 5 -11.07 48.90 39.82
C THR A 5 -10.26 50.19 39.51
N ARG A 6 -10.09 50.52 38.23
CA ARG A 6 -10.55 51.82 37.66
C ARG A 6 -10.48 51.84 36.12
N VAL A 7 -11.65 52.13 35.61
CA VAL A 7 -12.03 52.65 34.26
C VAL A 7 -11.45 54.05 34.03
N ARG A 8 -11.13 54.38 32.77
CA ARG A 8 -11.40 55.71 32.19
C ARG A 8 -11.34 55.68 30.66
N ALA A 9 -12.51 56.01 30.09
CA ALA A 9 -12.74 56.40 28.69
C ALA A 9 -12.38 57.88 28.51
N PHE A 10 -11.97 58.24 27.29
CA PHE A 10 -12.19 59.59 26.74
C PHE A 10 -12.33 59.52 25.21
N ALA A 11 -13.42 60.10 24.74
CA ALA A 11 -13.78 60.36 23.35
C ALA A 11 -13.52 61.84 23.01
N ALA A 12 -13.25 62.15 21.77
CA ALA A 12 -13.56 63.42 21.04
C ALA A 12 -12.92 63.33 19.64
N LEU A 13 -13.59 63.31 18.57
CA LEU A 13 -14.47 64.22 17.78
C LEU A 13 -13.75 65.29 16.97
N ALA A 14 -14.05 65.30 15.67
CA ALA A 14 -14.16 66.39 14.70
C ALA A 14 -12.91 66.70 13.82
N LEU A 15 -12.97 67.03 12.58
CA LEU A 15 -13.89 67.56 11.57
C LEU A 15 -13.21 67.60 10.18
N ALA A 16 -13.99 67.42 9.18
CA ALA A 16 -13.90 67.58 7.75
C ALA A 16 -13.01 68.73 7.16
N SER A 17 -12.46 68.43 5.96
CA SER A 17 -12.45 69.47 4.87
C SER A 17 -12.31 68.77 3.51
N LEU A 18 -13.30 69.02 2.64
CA LEU A 18 -13.31 68.74 1.21
C LEU A 18 -12.36 69.74 0.47
N THR A 19 -11.60 69.21 -0.52
CA THR A 19 -11.21 69.96 -1.69
C THR A 19 -11.29 69.12 -2.95
N LEU A 20 -12.16 69.53 -3.87
CA LEU A 20 -12.20 69.06 -5.25
C LEU A 20 -10.98 69.62 -6.02
N GLY A 21 -10.33 68.69 -6.76
CA GLY A 21 -9.36 69.06 -7.79
C GLY A 21 -9.46 68.06 -8.93
N ALA A 22 -10.21 68.43 -9.98
CA ALA A 22 -10.26 67.73 -11.24
C ALA A 22 -9.04 68.07 -12.08
N CYS A 23 -8.26 67.07 -12.52
CA CYS A 23 -7.42 67.16 -13.72
C CYS A 23 -7.40 65.85 -14.43
N SER A 24 -8.03 65.82 -15.58
CA SER A 24 -7.99 64.75 -16.57
C SER A 24 -6.59 64.61 -17.17
N SER A 25 -5.99 63.41 -17.08
CA SER A 25 -4.94 63.02 -18.02
C SER A 25 -5.20 61.57 -18.43
N THR A 26 -5.56 61.48 -19.69
CA THR A 26 -5.67 60.20 -20.44
C THR A 26 -4.31 59.51 -20.46
N GLN A 27 -4.21 58.38 -19.81
CA GLN A 27 -3.07 57.49 -19.90
C GLN A 27 -3.54 56.16 -20.51
N PRO A 28 -2.85 55.61 -21.52
CA PRO A 28 -3.31 54.42 -22.20
C PRO A 28 -3.26 53.22 -21.22
N ALA A 29 -4.34 52.46 -21.20
CA ALA A 29 -4.44 51.22 -20.47
C ALA A 29 -3.34 50.25 -20.96
N SER A 30 -2.29 50.11 -20.17
CA SER A 30 -1.41 48.96 -20.27
C SER A 30 -2.21 47.76 -19.83
N ALA A 31 -2.57 46.91 -20.77
CA ALA A 31 -3.06 45.58 -20.48
C ALA A 31 -1.97 44.82 -19.73
N SER A 32 -2.09 44.78 -18.40
CA SER A 32 -1.36 43.82 -17.59
C SER A 32 -1.87 42.45 -17.98
N SER A 33 -1.13 41.79 -18.86
CA SER A 33 -1.23 40.35 -19.01
C SER A 33 -0.86 39.74 -17.64
N SER A 34 -1.86 39.42 -16.84
CA SER A 34 -1.73 38.52 -15.73
C SER A 34 -1.35 37.16 -16.30
N GLY A 35 -0.07 36.97 -16.56
CA GLY A 35 0.50 35.63 -16.65
C GLY A 35 0.24 34.97 -15.31
N ALA A 36 -0.70 34.07 -15.27
CA ALA A 36 -0.85 33.14 -14.17
C ALA A 36 0.39 32.28 -14.15
N ASN A 37 1.50 32.74 -13.58
CA ASN A 37 2.46 31.89 -12.95
C ASN A 37 1.76 31.34 -11.69
N GLY A 38 1.00 30.28 -11.85
CA GLY A 38 0.58 29.47 -10.75
C GLY A 38 1.83 28.86 -10.15
N THR A 39 2.42 29.52 -9.15
CA THR A 39 3.29 28.82 -8.20
C THR A 39 2.40 27.79 -7.54
N SER A 40 2.53 26.54 -7.96
CA SER A 40 1.87 25.44 -7.26
C SER A 40 2.30 25.53 -5.80
N GLU A 41 1.32 25.63 -4.91
CA GLU A 41 1.56 25.65 -3.48
C GLU A 41 2.33 24.39 -3.09
N THR A 42 3.39 24.55 -2.30
CA THR A 42 4.23 23.44 -1.84
C THR A 42 4.20 23.34 -0.33
N ARG A 43 4.46 22.15 0.18
CA ARG A 43 4.58 21.84 1.59
C ARG A 43 5.78 20.94 1.83
N VAL A 44 6.29 20.91 3.05
CA VAL A 44 7.38 20.03 3.47
C VAL A 44 6.78 18.88 4.25
N VAL A 45 7.15 17.66 3.90
CA VAL A 45 6.71 16.42 4.56
C VAL A 45 7.94 15.59 4.87
N THR A 46 7.98 15.01 6.05
CA THR A 46 9.05 14.07 6.43
C THR A 46 8.70 12.67 5.92
N ASP A 47 9.57 12.06 5.15
CA ASP A 47 9.39 10.72 4.60
C ASP A 47 9.79 9.62 5.60
N ALA A 48 9.57 8.34 5.24
CA ALA A 48 9.91 7.20 6.09
C ALA A 48 11.41 7.02 6.35
N SER A 49 12.28 7.71 5.62
CA SER A 49 13.72 7.75 5.90
C SER A 49 14.12 8.85 6.90
N GLY A 50 13.16 9.68 7.30
CA GLY A 50 13.37 10.84 8.15
C GLY A 50 13.85 12.08 7.40
N GLN A 51 13.80 12.10 6.07
CA GLN A 51 14.17 13.25 5.26
C GLN A 51 12.96 14.17 5.03
N GLU A 52 13.22 15.48 5.09
CA GLU A 52 12.25 16.50 4.69
C GLU A 52 12.23 16.62 3.16
N VAL A 53 11.09 16.37 2.56
CA VAL A 53 10.87 16.46 1.11
C VAL A 53 9.87 17.58 0.82
N THR A 54 10.23 18.49 -0.09
CA THR A 54 9.32 19.54 -0.57
C THR A 54 8.45 18.96 -1.67
N LEU A 55 7.14 18.92 -1.44
CA LEU A 55 6.13 18.35 -2.35
C LEU A 55 5.12 19.40 -2.79
N PRO A 56 4.46 19.24 -3.95
CA PRO A 56 3.22 19.96 -4.25
C PRO A 56 2.18 19.72 -3.13
N SER A 57 1.43 20.74 -2.74
CA SER A 57 0.36 20.56 -1.74
C SER A 57 -0.69 19.55 -2.19
N HIS A 58 -0.96 19.49 -3.49
CA HIS A 58 -1.87 18.56 -4.14
C HIS A 58 -1.19 18.00 -5.41
N PRO A 59 -0.39 16.91 -5.30
CA PRO A 59 0.21 16.29 -6.48
C PRO A 59 -0.87 15.75 -7.41
N THR A 60 -0.71 15.96 -8.70
CA THR A 60 -1.68 15.55 -9.73
C THR A 60 -1.12 14.55 -10.73
N ARG A 61 0.19 14.41 -10.77
CA ARG A 61 0.91 13.53 -11.69
C ARG A 61 1.82 12.56 -10.94
N VAL A 62 1.17 11.66 -10.20
CA VAL A 62 1.86 10.73 -9.30
C VAL A 62 2.30 9.49 -10.06
N VAL A 63 3.56 9.10 -9.91
CA VAL A 63 4.09 7.78 -10.31
C VAL A 63 4.35 6.96 -9.06
N THR A 64 3.98 5.68 -9.09
CA THR A 64 4.20 4.73 -7.99
C THR A 64 5.08 3.57 -8.44
N LEU A 65 6.10 3.26 -7.66
CA LEU A 65 7.15 2.32 -8.06
C LEU A 65 7.19 1.04 -7.21
N SER A 66 6.10 0.72 -6.54
CA SER A 66 5.94 -0.54 -5.80
C SER A 66 4.47 -0.95 -5.69
N GLU A 67 4.22 -2.20 -5.28
CA GLU A 67 2.87 -2.72 -5.03
C GLU A 67 2.18 -1.93 -3.90
N PRO A 68 2.82 -1.68 -2.72
CA PRO A 68 2.20 -0.90 -1.66
C PRO A 68 1.91 0.55 -2.04
N THR A 69 2.80 1.22 -2.77
CA THR A 69 2.58 2.62 -3.16
C THR A 69 1.44 2.76 -4.17
N THR A 70 1.29 1.79 -5.09
CA THR A 70 0.17 1.74 -6.04
C THR A 70 -1.15 1.46 -5.34
N ASP A 71 -1.16 0.45 -4.47
CA ASP A 71 -2.31 0.06 -3.65
C ASP A 71 -2.85 1.23 -2.84
N ASN A 72 -1.97 1.87 -2.06
CA ASN A 72 -2.32 2.97 -1.17
C ASN A 72 -2.83 4.20 -1.95
N ALA A 73 -2.19 4.55 -3.08
CA ALA A 73 -2.66 5.66 -3.91
C ALA A 73 -4.08 5.40 -4.44
N LEU A 74 -4.34 4.19 -4.95
CA LEU A 74 -5.67 3.79 -5.43
C LEU A 74 -6.71 3.74 -4.31
N ALA A 75 -6.34 3.27 -3.10
CA ALA A 75 -7.21 3.27 -1.93
C ALA A 75 -7.66 4.68 -1.53
N LEU A 76 -6.74 5.65 -1.66
CA LEU A 76 -6.97 7.07 -1.37
C LEU A 76 -7.67 7.83 -2.51
N GLY A 77 -8.09 7.13 -3.57
CA GLY A 77 -8.78 7.73 -4.71
C GLY A 77 -7.86 8.50 -5.67
N VAL A 78 -6.55 8.36 -5.52
CA VAL A 78 -5.56 8.95 -6.44
C VAL A 78 -5.16 7.91 -7.47
N THR A 79 -5.46 8.18 -8.74
CA THR A 79 -5.05 7.31 -9.85
C THR A 79 -3.66 7.72 -10.33
N PRO A 80 -2.62 6.89 -10.17
CA PRO A 80 -1.29 7.20 -10.69
C PRO A 80 -1.28 7.34 -12.20
N ILE A 81 -0.41 8.19 -12.73
CA ILE A 81 -0.19 8.32 -14.19
C ILE A 81 0.73 7.24 -14.76
N GLY A 82 1.34 6.45 -13.88
CA GLY A 82 2.20 5.33 -14.24
C GLY A 82 2.58 4.52 -13.01
N VAL A 83 2.73 3.22 -13.20
CA VAL A 83 3.01 2.23 -12.16
C VAL A 83 4.08 1.23 -12.62
N VAL A 84 4.57 0.39 -11.73
CA VAL A 84 5.36 -0.79 -12.09
C VAL A 84 4.50 -2.05 -12.07
N SER A 85 4.92 -3.08 -12.79
CA SER A 85 4.25 -4.39 -12.74
C SER A 85 4.48 -5.06 -11.39
N GLY A 86 3.46 -5.80 -10.93
CA GLY A 86 3.53 -6.61 -9.72
C GLY A 86 4.46 -7.83 -9.86
N ARG A 87 4.81 -8.42 -8.72
CA ARG A 87 5.64 -9.63 -8.67
C ARG A 87 4.97 -10.78 -9.40
N GLY A 88 5.74 -11.41 -10.30
CA GLY A 88 5.26 -12.52 -11.11
C GLY A 88 4.27 -12.14 -12.21
N GLN A 89 4.01 -10.84 -12.42
CA GLN A 89 3.00 -10.34 -13.35
C GLN A 89 3.58 -9.37 -14.37
N GLN A 90 2.85 -9.16 -15.48
CA GLN A 90 3.16 -8.15 -16.50
C GLN A 90 2.31 -6.89 -16.33
N THR A 91 1.33 -6.95 -15.43
CA THR A 91 0.40 -5.88 -15.06
C THR A 91 0.56 -5.56 -13.57
N VAL A 92 -0.26 -4.67 -13.03
CA VAL A 92 -0.43 -4.54 -11.59
C VAL A 92 -0.91 -5.86 -10.97
N PRO A 93 -0.76 -6.06 -9.64
CA PRO A 93 -1.35 -7.21 -8.94
C PRO A 93 -2.82 -7.43 -9.29
N ASN A 94 -3.27 -8.70 -9.37
CA ASN A 94 -4.61 -9.06 -9.81
C ASN A 94 -5.71 -8.31 -9.03
N TYR A 95 -5.56 -8.19 -7.72
CA TYR A 95 -6.54 -7.50 -6.87
C TYR A 95 -6.67 -6.00 -7.14
N LEU A 96 -5.73 -5.41 -7.88
CA LEU A 96 -5.75 -3.99 -8.27
C LEU A 96 -6.28 -3.77 -9.70
N LEU A 97 -6.44 -4.81 -10.54
CA LEU A 97 -6.76 -4.67 -11.95
C LEU A 97 -7.99 -3.82 -12.21
N ASP A 98 -9.09 -4.06 -11.50
CA ASP A 98 -10.34 -3.32 -11.68
C ASP A 98 -10.22 -1.84 -11.33
N ARG A 99 -9.32 -1.50 -10.40
CA ARG A 99 -9.09 -0.11 -9.96
C ARG A 99 -8.01 0.61 -10.78
N ALA A 100 -7.00 -0.13 -11.20
CA ALA A 100 -5.90 0.42 -11.98
C ALA A 100 -6.28 0.67 -13.44
N GLY A 101 -7.21 -0.12 -14.01
CA GLY A 101 -7.59 0.02 -15.41
C GLY A 101 -6.38 -0.02 -16.35
N ASP A 102 -6.29 0.95 -17.25
CA ASP A 102 -5.23 1.05 -18.28
C ASP A 102 -4.04 1.93 -17.85
N ILE A 103 -3.71 2.00 -16.56
CA ILE A 103 -2.54 2.79 -16.10
C ILE A 103 -1.26 2.25 -16.77
N PRO A 104 -0.44 3.10 -17.41
CA PRO A 104 0.80 2.68 -18.06
C PRO A 104 1.77 1.99 -17.09
N ILE A 105 2.36 0.87 -17.53
CA ILE A 105 3.43 0.17 -16.81
C ILE A 105 4.77 0.81 -17.20
N LEU A 106 5.44 1.43 -16.23
CA LEU A 106 6.70 2.16 -16.38
C LEU A 106 7.91 1.36 -15.89
N GLY A 107 7.86 0.05 -16.02
CA GLY A 107 8.92 -0.87 -15.61
C GLY A 107 8.40 -2.00 -14.73
N SER A 108 9.31 -2.75 -14.13
CA SER A 108 8.98 -3.81 -13.19
C SER A 108 9.40 -3.42 -11.78
N ILE A 109 8.79 -4.03 -10.77
CA ILE A 109 9.23 -3.86 -9.39
C ILE A 109 10.75 -4.11 -9.26
N GLY A 110 11.46 -3.22 -8.59
CA GLY A 110 12.91 -3.26 -8.45
C GLY A 110 13.71 -2.78 -9.66
N THR A 111 13.08 -2.59 -10.84
CA THR A 111 13.73 -2.14 -12.08
C THR A 111 12.84 -1.16 -12.84
N PRO A 112 12.64 0.07 -12.31
CA PRO A 112 11.84 1.10 -12.96
C PRO A 112 12.52 1.58 -14.25
N ASN A 113 11.72 1.95 -15.25
CA ASN A 113 12.21 2.51 -16.51
C ASN A 113 12.30 4.04 -16.39
N LEU A 114 13.50 4.57 -16.13
CA LEU A 114 13.75 5.99 -15.91
C LEU A 114 13.33 6.86 -17.10
N GLU A 115 13.52 6.38 -18.35
CA GLU A 115 13.15 7.12 -19.56
C GLU A 115 11.62 7.25 -19.65
N ALA A 116 10.89 6.16 -19.43
CA ALA A 116 9.42 6.17 -19.46
C ALA A 116 8.84 7.04 -18.31
N ILE A 117 9.46 6.99 -17.12
CA ILE A 117 9.07 7.84 -15.99
C ILE A 117 9.31 9.32 -16.31
N GLY A 118 10.47 9.67 -16.86
CA GLY A 118 10.78 11.03 -17.28
C GLY A 118 9.82 11.54 -18.36
N ALA A 119 9.47 10.71 -19.34
CA ALA A 119 8.52 11.04 -20.40
C ALA A 119 7.09 11.23 -19.86
N ALA A 120 6.76 10.62 -18.74
CA ALA A 120 5.47 10.80 -18.07
C ALA A 120 5.34 12.16 -17.34
N HIS A 121 6.42 12.91 -17.13
CA HIS A 121 6.45 14.21 -16.44
C HIS A 121 5.70 14.18 -15.09
N PRO A 122 6.08 13.34 -14.13
CA PRO A 122 5.46 13.31 -12.82
C PRO A 122 5.76 14.59 -12.02
N ASP A 123 4.90 14.91 -11.05
CA ASP A 123 5.13 15.93 -10.02
C ASP A 123 5.43 15.31 -8.64
N LEU A 124 5.27 13.98 -8.52
CA LEU A 124 5.62 13.18 -7.35
C LEU A 124 5.92 11.73 -7.77
N ILE A 125 6.97 11.15 -7.19
CA ILE A 125 7.31 9.73 -7.32
C ILE A 125 7.26 9.09 -5.93
N LEU A 126 6.35 8.14 -5.73
CA LEU A 126 6.25 7.35 -4.50
C LEU A 126 7.08 6.08 -4.62
N VAL A 127 7.93 5.84 -3.62
CA VAL A 127 8.81 4.67 -3.54
C VAL A 127 8.75 4.03 -2.16
N ASP A 128 9.16 2.77 -2.09
CA ASP A 128 9.45 2.04 -0.86
C ASP A 128 10.77 1.25 -0.99
N GLY A 129 11.12 0.46 0.02
CA GLY A 129 12.34 -0.36 0.01
C GLY A 129 12.39 -1.44 -1.07
N THR A 130 11.31 -1.66 -1.86
CA THR A 130 11.25 -2.64 -2.95
C THR A 130 11.27 -2.00 -4.34
N SER A 131 11.12 -0.69 -4.42
CA SER A 131 10.97 0.07 -5.69
C SER A 131 12.22 0.04 -6.55
N VAL A 132 13.38 -0.06 -5.92
CA VAL A 132 14.67 -0.11 -6.61
C VAL A 132 15.50 -1.25 -6.02
N LYS A 133 16.05 -2.10 -6.88
CA LYS A 133 16.83 -3.27 -6.45
C LYS A 133 18.00 -2.83 -5.57
N ASN A 134 18.13 -3.44 -4.39
CA ASN A 134 19.17 -3.16 -3.40
C ASN A 134 19.26 -1.68 -2.98
N ASN A 135 18.19 -0.90 -3.12
CA ASN A 135 18.17 0.55 -2.87
C ASN A 135 19.30 1.27 -3.60
N ASP A 136 19.52 0.93 -4.87
CA ASP A 136 20.57 1.53 -5.69
C ASP A 136 20.47 3.06 -5.70
N THR A 137 21.47 3.69 -5.13
CA THR A 137 21.51 5.15 -4.92
C THR A 137 21.64 5.94 -6.22
N GLU A 138 22.23 5.35 -7.28
CA GLU A 138 22.34 5.99 -8.59
C GLU A 138 20.93 6.11 -9.21
N THR A 139 20.15 5.02 -9.20
CA THR A 139 18.77 5.02 -9.68
C THR A 139 17.88 5.98 -8.88
N LEU A 140 17.97 5.97 -7.54
CA LEU A 140 17.22 6.89 -6.70
C LEU A 140 17.58 8.36 -6.96
N THR A 141 18.87 8.65 -7.16
CA THR A 141 19.34 9.99 -7.52
C THR A 141 18.78 10.42 -8.89
N ALA A 142 18.78 9.52 -9.87
CA ALA A 142 18.24 9.81 -11.20
C ALA A 142 16.72 10.06 -11.16
N LEU A 143 15.96 9.31 -10.36
CA LEU A 143 14.53 9.57 -10.10
C LEU A 143 14.33 10.97 -9.49
N GLY A 144 15.17 11.36 -8.53
CA GLY A 144 15.14 12.69 -7.89
C GLY A 144 15.43 13.85 -8.83
N GLN A 145 16.06 13.60 -10.00
CA GLN A 145 16.25 14.60 -11.06
C GLN A 145 14.98 14.76 -11.93
N ILE A 146 14.06 13.78 -11.91
CA ILE A 146 12.82 13.82 -12.69
C ILE A 146 11.74 14.55 -11.88
N ALA A 147 11.52 14.16 -10.62
CA ALA A 147 10.53 14.75 -9.72
C ALA A 147 10.90 14.47 -8.25
N PRO A 148 10.27 15.14 -7.27
CA PRO A 148 10.41 14.77 -5.86
C PRO A 148 10.14 13.28 -5.66
N VAL A 149 11.06 12.60 -4.98
CA VAL A 149 10.94 11.19 -4.56
C VAL A 149 10.57 11.16 -3.09
N PHE A 150 9.52 10.41 -2.76
CA PHE A 150 9.04 10.29 -1.39
C PHE A 150 9.02 8.81 -0.97
N PHE A 151 9.75 8.49 0.09
CA PHE A 151 9.76 7.16 0.68
C PHE A 151 8.56 6.96 1.60
N THR A 152 7.73 5.95 1.32
CA THR A 152 6.55 5.66 2.12
C THR A 152 6.81 4.65 3.22
N THR A 153 7.80 3.76 3.06
CA THR A 153 8.24 2.81 4.08
C THR A 153 9.63 2.27 3.80
N GLN A 154 10.36 1.97 4.88
CA GLN A 154 11.45 1.01 4.84
C GLN A 154 10.85 -0.41 4.84
N SER A 155 11.55 -1.40 4.31
CA SER A 155 11.05 -2.78 4.25
C SER A 155 10.57 -3.29 5.62
N GLY A 156 9.33 -3.82 5.69
CA GLY A 156 8.76 -4.41 6.90
C GLY A 156 8.12 -3.43 7.89
N GLY A 157 7.82 -2.21 7.48
CA GLY A 157 7.11 -1.22 8.31
C GLY A 157 5.64 -1.58 8.55
N ASP A 158 5.03 -0.89 9.53
CA ASP A 158 3.59 -0.97 9.77
C ASP A 158 2.83 -0.45 8.53
N TRP A 159 1.93 -1.25 8.00
CA TRP A 159 1.16 -0.88 6.81
C TRP A 159 0.25 0.32 7.05
N ARG A 160 -0.23 0.52 8.29
CA ARG A 160 -1.08 1.68 8.66
C ARG A 160 -0.27 2.97 8.65
N GLU A 161 0.94 2.94 9.21
CA GLU A 161 1.87 4.06 9.16
C GLU A 161 2.24 4.38 7.70
N THR A 162 2.53 3.35 6.90
CA THR A 162 2.79 3.48 5.46
C THR A 162 1.62 4.11 4.71
N PHE A 163 0.39 3.70 5.03
CA PHE A 163 -0.83 4.23 4.43
C PHE A 163 -1.04 5.70 4.81
N ALA A 164 -0.93 6.04 6.09
CA ALA A 164 -1.05 7.41 6.57
C ALA A 164 0.02 8.33 5.96
N LEU A 165 1.27 7.86 5.89
CA LEU A 165 2.37 8.61 5.28
C LEU A 165 2.18 8.80 3.78
N THR A 166 1.63 7.80 3.08
CA THR A 166 1.24 7.93 1.66
C THR A 166 0.15 8.99 1.48
N ALA A 167 -0.86 8.99 2.34
CA ALA A 167 -1.94 9.99 2.30
C ALA A 167 -1.41 11.40 2.58
N ASP A 168 -0.48 11.52 3.52
CA ASP A 168 0.19 12.78 3.78
C ASP A 168 1.01 13.23 2.54
N ALA A 169 1.79 12.36 1.91
CA ALA A 169 2.50 12.68 0.67
C ALA A 169 1.54 13.13 -0.46
N LEU A 170 0.35 12.55 -0.55
CA LEU A 170 -0.67 12.88 -1.55
C LEU A 170 -1.51 14.12 -1.19
N GLY A 171 -1.39 14.66 0.04
CA GLY A 171 -2.17 15.82 0.50
C GLY A 171 -3.61 15.49 0.86
N VAL A 172 -3.89 14.27 1.30
CA VAL A 172 -5.23 13.75 1.62
C VAL A 172 -5.28 12.98 2.97
N PRO A 173 -4.67 13.49 4.05
CA PRO A 173 -4.54 12.74 5.31
C PRO A 173 -5.89 12.36 5.94
N GLU A 174 -6.92 13.22 5.83
CA GLU A 174 -8.22 12.90 6.40
C GLU A 174 -8.88 11.68 5.73
N GLN A 175 -8.54 11.40 4.47
CA GLN A 175 -9.06 10.20 3.78
C GLN A 175 -8.45 8.92 4.35
N ALA A 176 -7.20 8.96 4.80
CA ALA A 176 -6.59 7.82 5.48
C ALA A 176 -7.28 7.51 6.80
N ASP A 177 -7.59 8.52 7.60
CA ASP A 177 -8.29 8.33 8.88
C ASP A 177 -9.65 7.67 8.68
N VAL A 178 -10.41 8.12 7.68
CA VAL A 178 -11.71 7.51 7.33
C VAL A 178 -11.55 6.06 6.90
N LYS A 179 -10.59 5.78 6.01
CA LYS A 179 -10.34 4.43 5.51
C LYS A 179 -9.86 3.47 6.61
N LEU A 180 -8.98 3.92 7.49
CA LEU A 180 -8.53 3.10 8.61
C LEU A 180 -9.66 2.77 9.57
N ALA A 181 -10.57 3.72 9.84
CA ALA A 181 -11.76 3.46 10.65
C ALA A 181 -12.73 2.47 9.97
N GLU A 182 -12.94 2.57 8.64
CA GLU A 182 -13.73 1.60 7.85
C GLU A 182 -13.12 0.19 7.95
N PHE A 183 -11.80 0.07 7.82
CA PHE A 183 -11.09 -1.20 7.97
C PHE A 183 -11.24 -1.80 9.37
N ASP A 184 -11.07 -0.98 10.41
CA ASP A 184 -11.21 -1.44 11.81
C ASP A 184 -12.63 -1.96 12.10
N GLN A 185 -13.65 -1.30 11.56
CA GLN A 185 -15.03 -1.76 11.67
C GLN A 185 -15.23 -3.08 10.91
N HIS A 186 -14.72 -3.21 9.70
CA HIS A 186 -14.80 -4.44 8.90
C HIS A 186 -14.13 -5.62 9.62
N VAL A 187 -12.92 -5.41 10.14
CA VAL A 187 -12.20 -6.42 10.94
C VAL A 187 -13.01 -6.84 12.16
N ALA A 188 -13.59 -5.89 12.90
CA ALA A 188 -14.38 -6.19 14.10
C ALA A 188 -15.60 -7.04 13.77
N ASP A 189 -16.32 -6.69 12.69
CA ASP A 189 -17.54 -7.40 12.27
C ASP A 189 -17.22 -8.83 11.78
N VAL A 190 -16.16 -9.01 10.98
CA VAL A 190 -15.73 -10.33 10.50
C VAL A 190 -15.20 -11.18 11.66
N SER A 191 -14.38 -10.61 12.56
CA SER A 191 -13.84 -11.31 13.74
C SER A 191 -14.95 -11.84 14.65
N ALA A 192 -15.99 -11.02 14.90
CA ALA A 192 -17.13 -11.44 15.70
C ALA A 192 -17.86 -12.64 15.09
N ARG A 193 -18.10 -12.64 13.78
CA ARG A 193 -18.75 -13.75 13.07
C ARG A 193 -17.87 -15.00 13.01
N LEU A 194 -16.55 -14.85 12.83
CA LEU A 194 -15.61 -15.98 12.90
C LEU A 194 -15.61 -16.63 14.30
N LYS A 195 -15.68 -15.82 15.36
CA LYS A 195 -15.78 -16.30 16.73
C LYS A 195 -17.07 -17.08 16.95
N ASP A 196 -18.21 -16.53 16.55
CA ASP A 196 -19.52 -17.15 16.72
C ASP A 196 -19.64 -18.48 15.96
N ALA A 197 -18.95 -18.58 14.81
CA ALA A 197 -18.86 -19.80 14.00
C ALA A 197 -17.79 -20.81 14.47
N GLY A 198 -16.98 -20.47 15.48
CA GLY A 198 -15.97 -21.36 16.08
C GLY A 198 -14.64 -21.40 15.30
N TYR A 199 -14.42 -20.53 14.32
CA TYR A 199 -13.19 -20.53 13.52
C TYR A 199 -11.99 -19.94 14.26
N LEU A 200 -12.16 -19.15 15.32
CA LEU A 200 -11.03 -18.58 16.08
C LEU A 200 -10.31 -19.58 16.98
N ASP A 201 -10.82 -20.82 17.12
CA ASP A 201 -10.15 -21.88 17.87
C ASP A 201 -9.24 -22.76 17.00
N GLN A 202 -9.24 -22.55 15.69
CA GLN A 202 -8.44 -23.28 14.72
C GLN A 202 -7.16 -22.52 14.37
N THR A 203 -6.21 -23.24 13.77
CA THR A 203 -4.92 -22.70 13.31
C THR A 203 -4.89 -22.53 11.80
N TYR A 204 -4.17 -21.50 11.33
CA TYR A 204 -4.12 -21.09 9.94
C TYR A 204 -2.69 -20.90 9.47
N SER A 205 -2.32 -21.56 8.39
CA SER A 205 -1.05 -21.37 7.69
C SER A 205 -1.26 -20.61 6.40
N VAL A 206 -0.31 -19.75 6.02
CA VAL A 206 -0.27 -19.10 4.71
C VAL A 206 1.00 -19.52 4.01
N VAL A 207 0.85 -20.15 2.87
CA VAL A 207 1.93 -20.79 2.12
C VAL A 207 2.05 -20.17 0.73
N ARG A 208 3.26 -19.76 0.38
CA ARG A 208 3.64 -19.42 -1.00
C ARG A 208 4.36 -20.61 -1.60
N TRP A 209 3.74 -21.26 -2.56
CA TRP A 209 4.32 -22.38 -3.29
C TRP A 209 5.14 -21.92 -4.49
N GLN A 210 6.35 -22.46 -4.66
CA GLN A 210 7.28 -22.08 -5.72
C GLN A 210 7.67 -23.26 -6.63
N GLY A 211 6.99 -24.39 -6.48
CA GLY A 211 7.23 -25.62 -7.26
C GLY A 211 8.22 -26.57 -6.60
N ASP A 212 9.43 -26.13 -6.32
CA ASP A 212 10.52 -26.88 -5.69
C ASP A 212 10.73 -26.52 -4.21
N SER A 213 9.97 -25.58 -3.70
CA SER A 213 10.05 -25.09 -2.32
C SER A 213 8.72 -24.48 -1.89
N ALA A 214 8.50 -24.41 -0.59
CA ALA A 214 7.43 -23.66 0.04
C ALA A 214 8.02 -22.48 0.82
N GLY A 215 7.24 -21.41 0.96
CA GLY A 215 7.57 -20.28 1.80
C GLY A 215 6.42 -19.98 2.76
N LEU A 216 6.71 -19.88 4.05
CA LEU A 216 5.75 -19.46 5.05
C LEU A 216 5.63 -17.93 5.04
N ILE A 217 4.41 -17.44 4.98
CA ILE A 217 4.09 -16.03 5.20
C ILE A 217 3.80 -15.89 6.69
N LEU A 218 4.72 -15.24 7.42
CA LEU A 218 4.66 -15.11 8.87
C LEU A 218 3.96 -13.82 9.32
N LYS A 219 4.01 -13.49 10.62
CA LYS A 219 3.17 -12.45 11.23
C LYS A 219 3.49 -11.03 10.77
N GLU A 220 4.73 -10.74 10.44
CA GLU A 220 5.19 -9.43 9.98
C GLU A 220 4.71 -9.08 8.57
N LEU A 221 4.28 -10.08 7.79
CA LEU A 221 3.80 -9.88 6.43
C LEU A 221 2.29 -9.61 6.38
N PRO A 222 1.78 -8.94 5.35
CA PRO A 222 0.39 -8.49 5.32
C PRO A 222 -0.65 -9.57 5.63
N ALA A 223 -0.55 -10.77 5.05
CA ALA A 223 -1.51 -11.83 5.34
C ALA A 223 -1.43 -12.29 6.81
N GLY A 224 -0.22 -12.36 7.39
CA GLY A 224 -0.05 -12.64 8.81
C GLY A 224 -0.63 -11.54 9.71
N GLN A 225 -0.46 -10.28 9.33
CA GLN A 225 -1.05 -9.14 10.03
C GLN A 225 -2.58 -9.16 9.97
N ALA A 226 -3.17 -9.48 8.79
CA ALA A 226 -4.61 -9.60 8.63
C ALA A 226 -5.20 -10.74 9.50
N LEU A 227 -4.57 -11.92 9.51
CA LEU A 227 -4.97 -13.02 10.39
C LEU A 227 -4.89 -12.63 11.87
N THR A 228 -3.82 -11.91 12.26
CA THR A 228 -3.66 -11.42 13.63
C THR A 228 -4.76 -10.41 14.00
N ALA A 229 -5.07 -9.48 13.11
CA ALA A 229 -6.14 -8.49 13.32
C ALA A 229 -7.51 -9.14 13.52
N LEU A 230 -7.80 -10.24 12.80
CA LEU A 230 -9.03 -11.02 12.93
C LEU A 230 -9.05 -11.93 14.17
N GLY A 231 -7.92 -12.09 14.89
CA GLY A 231 -7.79 -13.00 16.03
C GLY A 231 -7.63 -14.47 15.63
N MET A 232 -7.29 -14.75 14.36
CA MET A 232 -7.05 -16.10 13.84
C MET A 232 -5.68 -16.60 14.30
N LYS A 233 -5.61 -17.83 14.83
CA LYS A 233 -4.39 -18.39 15.43
C LYS A 233 -3.45 -18.94 14.37
N ARG A 234 -2.16 -18.88 14.66
CA ARG A 234 -1.11 -19.55 13.85
C ARG A 234 -0.64 -20.81 14.55
N PRO A 235 -0.13 -21.83 13.80
CA PRO A 235 0.64 -22.92 14.41
C PRO A 235 1.83 -22.36 15.22
N ALA A 236 2.23 -23.05 16.28
CA ALA A 236 3.27 -22.55 17.20
C ALA A 236 4.62 -22.23 16.52
N ASN A 237 4.99 -22.97 15.47
CA ASN A 237 6.19 -22.72 14.67
C ASN A 237 6.05 -21.51 13.73
N GLN A 238 4.83 -20.98 13.50
CA GLN A 238 4.51 -19.87 12.64
C GLN A 238 4.00 -18.63 13.40
N ASP A 239 3.75 -18.75 14.72
CA ASP A 239 3.28 -17.63 15.57
C ASP A 239 4.45 -16.75 16.03
N ARG A 240 5.17 -16.21 15.08
CA ARG A 240 6.35 -15.37 15.25
C ARG A 240 6.57 -14.47 14.04
N ASP A 241 7.39 -13.47 14.18
CA ASP A 241 7.90 -12.70 13.07
C ASP A 241 9.01 -13.48 12.35
N GLY A 242 9.15 -13.24 11.05
CA GLY A 242 10.18 -13.81 10.20
C GLY A 242 11.09 -12.73 9.62
N GLU A 243 11.92 -13.13 8.67
CA GLU A 243 12.78 -12.21 7.93
C GLU A 243 12.46 -12.25 6.42
N GLY A 244 12.33 -11.09 5.79
CA GLY A 244 12.14 -10.96 4.35
C GLY A 244 10.69 -11.22 3.89
N HIS A 245 10.53 -11.74 2.66
CA HIS A 245 9.22 -11.85 2.01
C HIS A 245 8.52 -13.21 2.20
N SER A 246 9.17 -14.18 2.77
CA SER A 246 8.65 -15.49 3.21
C SER A 246 9.81 -16.28 3.81
N GLU A 247 9.50 -17.15 4.76
CA GLU A 247 10.49 -18.08 5.30
C GLU A 247 10.51 -19.36 4.48
N PRO A 248 11.64 -19.74 3.88
CA PRO A 248 11.71 -20.92 3.05
C PRO A 248 11.59 -22.20 3.87
N VAL A 249 10.77 -23.13 3.39
CA VAL A 249 10.62 -24.49 3.93
C VAL A 249 11.11 -25.48 2.90
N SER A 250 12.09 -26.29 3.29
CA SER A 250 12.52 -27.43 2.47
C SER A 250 11.39 -28.46 2.35
N LEU A 251 11.23 -29.05 1.17
CA LEU A 251 10.22 -30.10 0.95
C LEU A 251 10.45 -31.34 1.81
N GLU A 252 11.66 -31.53 2.35
CA GLU A 252 11.93 -32.60 3.35
C GLU A 252 11.27 -32.34 4.71
N ASN A 253 10.96 -31.05 4.99
CA ASN A 253 10.32 -30.59 6.22
C ASN A 253 8.93 -30.01 5.92
N ILE A 254 8.22 -30.59 4.97
CA ILE A 254 6.93 -30.06 4.48
C ILE A 254 5.88 -30.02 5.59
N ASP A 255 6.00 -30.83 6.63
CA ASP A 255 5.16 -30.80 7.83
C ASP A 255 5.14 -29.44 8.54
N GLN A 256 6.16 -28.60 8.34
CA GLN A 256 6.20 -27.26 8.94
C GLN A 256 5.13 -26.30 8.40
N ILE A 257 4.54 -26.60 7.21
CA ILE A 257 3.46 -25.79 6.67
C ILE A 257 2.07 -26.17 7.21
N ASP A 258 1.96 -27.28 7.96
CA ASP A 258 0.67 -27.83 8.40
C ASP A 258 -0.04 -26.93 9.43
N ALA A 259 -1.37 -26.99 9.40
CA ALA A 259 -2.29 -26.27 10.28
C ALA A 259 -3.67 -26.93 10.17
N ASP A 260 -4.69 -26.43 10.89
CA ASP A 260 -6.07 -26.85 10.64
C ASP A 260 -6.55 -26.39 9.25
N TRP A 261 -6.06 -25.22 8.77
CA TRP A 261 -6.34 -24.67 7.45
C TRP A 261 -5.05 -24.12 6.81
N ILE A 262 -4.94 -24.29 5.49
CA ILE A 262 -3.83 -23.73 4.70
C ILE A 262 -4.40 -22.83 3.61
N PHE A 263 -4.04 -21.56 3.61
CA PHE A 263 -4.19 -20.66 2.46
C PHE A 263 -2.98 -20.87 1.54
N PHE A 264 -3.22 -21.42 0.36
CA PHE A 264 -2.18 -21.86 -0.56
C PHE A 264 -2.15 -20.96 -1.80
N GLY A 265 -1.08 -20.16 -1.94
CA GLY A 265 -0.90 -19.23 -3.05
C GLY A 265 0.39 -19.47 -3.81
N THR A 266 0.48 -18.94 -5.05
CA THR A 266 1.69 -18.92 -5.86
C THR A 266 1.92 -17.55 -6.50
N LEU A 267 3.18 -17.17 -6.68
CA LEU A 267 3.60 -16.04 -7.53
C LEU A 267 4.26 -16.55 -8.83
N GLY A 268 3.86 -17.70 -9.32
CA GLY A 268 4.49 -18.36 -10.44
C GLY A 268 5.96 -18.66 -10.16
N LYS A 269 6.86 -18.20 -11.03
CA LYS A 269 8.31 -18.36 -10.86
C LYS A 269 9.00 -17.14 -10.25
N SER A 270 8.23 -16.16 -9.77
CA SER A 270 8.79 -14.96 -9.17
C SER A 270 9.53 -15.26 -7.87
N SER A 271 10.70 -14.66 -7.70
CA SER A 271 11.52 -14.74 -6.49
C SER A 271 12.14 -13.38 -6.19
N VAL A 272 12.75 -13.23 -5.02
CA VAL A 272 13.49 -12.01 -4.63
C VAL A 272 14.59 -11.68 -5.64
N ASN A 273 15.25 -12.71 -6.21
CA ASN A 273 16.31 -12.53 -7.19
C ASN A 273 15.81 -12.33 -8.64
N ASN A 274 14.57 -12.69 -8.92
CA ASN A 274 13.92 -12.54 -10.22
C ASN A 274 12.44 -12.18 -10.05
N PRO A 275 12.12 -10.97 -9.58
CA PRO A 275 10.76 -10.55 -9.29
C PRO A 275 9.87 -10.43 -10.55
N SER A 276 10.50 -10.28 -11.72
CA SER A 276 9.82 -10.20 -13.03
C SER A 276 9.66 -11.54 -13.74
N ALA A 277 10.12 -12.66 -13.14
CA ALA A 277 9.88 -13.98 -13.70
C ALA A 277 8.37 -14.23 -13.77
N GLY A 278 7.85 -14.28 -14.98
CA GLY A 278 6.41 -14.37 -15.24
C GLY A 278 5.79 -15.69 -14.77
N GLY A 279 4.52 -15.63 -14.47
CA GLY A 279 3.69 -16.76 -14.11
C GLY A 279 2.30 -16.26 -13.73
N ALA A 280 1.30 -17.13 -13.81
CA ALA A 280 -0.02 -16.82 -13.29
C ALA A 280 0.02 -16.87 -11.75
N THR A 281 -0.71 -15.98 -11.10
CA THR A 281 -0.71 -15.79 -9.64
C THR A 281 -2.11 -15.91 -9.03
N GLY A 282 -3.16 -15.95 -9.85
CA GLY A 282 -4.55 -16.02 -9.41
C GLY A 282 -4.92 -17.37 -8.78
N VAL A 283 -6.16 -17.47 -8.32
CA VAL A 283 -6.71 -18.67 -7.67
C VAL A 283 -6.55 -19.92 -8.53
N GLU A 284 -6.79 -19.82 -9.85
CA GLU A 284 -6.64 -20.96 -10.77
C GLU A 284 -5.18 -21.46 -10.84
N ALA A 285 -4.22 -20.53 -10.85
CA ALA A 285 -2.80 -20.88 -10.83
C ALA A 285 -2.40 -21.54 -9.52
N SER A 286 -2.92 -21.06 -8.40
CA SER A 286 -2.70 -21.65 -7.08
C SER A 286 -3.34 -23.03 -6.97
N ALA A 287 -4.52 -23.25 -7.55
CA ALA A 287 -5.15 -24.55 -7.61
C ALA A 287 -4.33 -25.54 -8.46
N ALA A 288 -3.81 -25.12 -9.62
CA ALA A 288 -2.92 -25.94 -10.44
C ALA A 288 -1.62 -26.29 -9.69
N ALA A 289 -1.02 -25.29 -9.02
CA ALA A 289 0.17 -25.51 -8.19
C ALA A 289 -0.11 -26.46 -7.00
N LEU A 290 -1.31 -26.42 -6.43
CA LEU A 290 -1.73 -27.35 -5.38
C LEU A 290 -1.82 -28.80 -5.91
N GLU A 291 -2.35 -29.00 -7.11
CA GLU A 291 -2.36 -30.34 -7.74
C GLU A 291 -0.93 -30.88 -8.00
N GLU A 292 0.00 -30.01 -8.37
CA GLU A 292 1.42 -30.37 -8.49
C GLU A 292 2.05 -30.70 -7.13
N ALA A 293 1.72 -29.93 -6.09
CA ALA A 293 2.24 -30.09 -4.73
C ALA A 293 1.87 -31.47 -4.12
N LYS A 294 0.74 -32.06 -4.52
CA LYS A 294 0.32 -33.42 -4.10
C LYS A 294 1.31 -34.52 -4.49
N ASN A 295 2.20 -34.27 -5.47
CA ASN A 295 3.27 -35.20 -5.83
C ASN A 295 4.51 -35.09 -4.93
N THR A 296 4.53 -34.12 -3.99
CA THR A 296 5.61 -33.97 -3.03
C THR A 296 5.49 -35.00 -1.92
N VAL A 297 6.59 -35.67 -1.60
CA VAL A 297 6.61 -36.67 -0.52
C VAL A 297 6.21 -36.03 0.81
N GLY A 298 5.24 -36.62 1.48
CA GLY A 298 4.72 -36.12 2.76
C GLY A 298 3.59 -35.09 2.66
N PHE A 299 3.32 -34.53 1.49
CA PHE A 299 2.25 -33.53 1.33
C PHE A 299 0.87 -34.11 1.66
N ASP A 300 0.57 -35.34 1.20
CA ASP A 300 -0.70 -36.04 1.50
C ASP A 300 -0.88 -36.42 2.98
N SER A 301 0.20 -36.38 3.78
CA SER A 301 0.15 -36.65 5.22
C SER A 301 -0.19 -35.42 6.06
N LEU A 302 -0.21 -34.22 5.48
CA LEU A 302 -0.59 -32.99 6.18
C LEU A 302 -2.04 -33.07 6.66
N GLY A 303 -2.27 -32.64 7.90
CA GLY A 303 -3.61 -32.65 8.51
C GLY A 303 -4.63 -31.85 7.72
N ALA A 304 -4.26 -30.66 7.25
CA ALA A 304 -5.10 -29.82 6.40
C ALA A 304 -5.45 -30.51 5.06
N VAL A 305 -4.51 -31.26 4.46
CA VAL A 305 -4.77 -31.97 3.20
C VAL A 305 -5.76 -33.12 3.43
N GLN A 306 -5.57 -33.91 4.49
CA GLN A 306 -6.47 -35.02 4.87
C GLN A 306 -7.87 -34.51 5.22
N ALA A 307 -7.99 -33.33 5.82
CA ALA A 307 -9.26 -32.70 6.17
C ALA A 307 -9.92 -31.98 4.97
N ASN A 308 -9.24 -31.88 3.81
CA ASN A 308 -9.65 -31.06 2.68
C ASN A 308 -9.79 -29.57 3.02
N HIS A 309 -8.89 -29.06 3.85
CA HIS A 309 -8.82 -27.70 4.36
C HIS A 309 -7.68 -26.87 3.71
N VAL A 310 -7.29 -27.20 2.49
CA VAL A 310 -6.33 -26.41 1.72
C VAL A 310 -7.10 -25.56 0.73
N ILE A 311 -6.98 -24.23 0.87
CA ILE A 311 -7.72 -23.24 0.10
C ILE A 311 -6.77 -22.58 -0.88
N PRO A 312 -6.91 -22.81 -2.20
CA PRO A 312 -6.18 -22.04 -3.21
C PRO A 312 -6.61 -20.58 -3.16
N VAL A 313 -5.64 -19.66 -3.06
CA VAL A 313 -5.87 -18.22 -2.99
C VAL A 313 -5.09 -17.49 -4.07
N ASP A 314 -5.49 -16.24 -4.38
CA ASP A 314 -4.70 -15.38 -5.25
C ASP A 314 -3.37 -15.05 -4.58
N GLY A 315 -2.26 -15.52 -5.16
CA GLY A 315 -0.94 -15.30 -4.61
C GLY A 315 -0.52 -13.83 -4.60
N SER A 316 -1.02 -13.02 -5.55
CA SER A 316 -0.73 -11.59 -5.57
C SER A 316 -1.38 -10.84 -4.39
N LEU A 317 -2.50 -11.35 -3.87
CA LEU A 317 -3.17 -10.83 -2.69
C LEU A 317 -2.57 -11.41 -1.39
N TRP A 318 -2.38 -12.72 -1.33
CA TRP A 318 -2.09 -13.43 -0.09
C TRP A 318 -0.60 -13.62 0.21
N THR A 319 0.24 -13.61 -0.81
CA THR A 319 1.66 -14.01 -0.66
C THR A 319 2.63 -12.94 -1.18
N SER A 320 2.15 -11.75 -1.52
CA SER A 320 2.95 -10.60 -1.91
C SER A 320 2.90 -9.50 -0.84
N THR A 321 3.33 -8.30 -1.22
CA THR A 321 3.22 -7.09 -0.41
C THR A 321 2.17 -6.17 -1.01
N GLY A 322 1.57 -5.32 -0.18
CA GLY A 322 0.55 -4.37 -0.60
C GLY A 322 0.26 -3.38 0.51
N GLY A 323 -0.79 -2.63 0.35
CA GLY A 323 -1.25 -1.62 1.30
C GLY A 323 -2.65 -1.90 1.82
N TYR A 324 -3.43 -0.83 1.92
CA TYR A 324 -4.81 -0.86 2.43
C TYR A 324 -5.70 -1.85 1.67
N LEU A 325 -5.69 -1.81 0.32
CA LEU A 325 -6.58 -2.66 -0.50
C LEU A 325 -6.23 -4.14 -0.38
N LEU A 326 -4.94 -4.46 -0.23
CA LEU A 326 -4.52 -5.83 0.03
C LEU A 326 -5.03 -6.30 1.39
N MET A 327 -4.86 -5.50 2.44
CA MET A 327 -5.30 -5.85 3.80
C MET A 327 -6.82 -6.07 3.85
N ASP A 328 -7.60 -5.16 3.30
CA ASP A 328 -9.06 -5.26 3.23
C ASP A 328 -9.52 -6.41 2.31
N GLY A 329 -8.79 -6.66 1.22
CA GLY A 329 -9.03 -7.78 0.31
C GLY A 329 -8.81 -9.14 0.98
N ILE A 330 -7.80 -9.28 1.85
CA ILE A 330 -7.59 -10.52 2.62
C ILE A 330 -8.73 -10.71 3.62
N VAL A 331 -9.13 -9.67 4.36
CA VAL A 331 -10.27 -9.74 5.30
C VAL A 331 -11.54 -10.13 4.57
N SER A 332 -11.83 -9.50 3.42
CA SER A 332 -12.98 -9.84 2.57
C SER A 332 -12.93 -11.28 2.04
N SER A 333 -11.74 -11.78 1.68
CA SER A 333 -11.55 -13.16 1.23
C SER A 333 -11.85 -14.17 2.35
N ILE A 334 -11.41 -13.87 3.57
CA ILE A 334 -11.71 -14.69 4.76
C ILE A 334 -13.21 -14.66 5.07
N GLU A 335 -13.83 -13.48 5.03
CA GLU A 335 -15.26 -13.32 5.20
C GLU A 335 -16.05 -14.21 4.22
N ALA A 336 -15.74 -14.09 2.93
CA ALA A 336 -16.42 -14.86 1.88
C ALA A 336 -16.24 -16.38 2.04
N GLN A 337 -15.08 -16.81 2.53
CA GLN A 337 -14.74 -18.23 2.68
C GLN A 337 -15.40 -18.88 3.89
N PHE A 338 -15.43 -18.21 5.04
CA PHE A 338 -15.82 -18.84 6.31
C PHE A 338 -17.15 -18.34 6.85
N VAL A 339 -17.50 -17.07 6.62
CA VAL A 339 -18.66 -16.42 7.21
C VAL A 339 -19.32 -15.45 6.22
N PRO A 340 -19.72 -15.93 5.02
CA PRO A 340 -20.30 -15.06 4.00
C PRO A 340 -21.49 -14.27 4.57
N ALA A 341 -21.67 -13.04 4.09
CA ALA A 341 -22.85 -12.27 4.41
C ALA A 341 -24.10 -13.00 3.90
N SER A 342 -25.12 -13.14 4.73
CA SER A 342 -26.39 -13.83 4.45
C SER A 342 -27.29 -13.04 3.47
#